data_1ae913b379147e4ce680e96cae09e5d3
#
_entry.id   1ae913b379147e4ce680e96cae09e5d3
#
_cell.length_a   1.000
_cell.length_b   1.000
_cell.length_c   1.000
_cell.angle_alpha   90.00
_cell.angle_beta   90.00
_cell.angle_gamma   90.00
#
_symmetry.space_group_name_H-M   'P 1'
#
loop_
_entity.id
_entity.type
_entity.pdbx_description
1 polymer ?
#
loop_
_entity_poly.entity_id
_entity_poly.type
_entity_poly.pdbx_seq_one_letter_code
_entity_poly.pdbx_strand_id
1 'polypeptide(L)'
;MEVVDDGRMVRAWLELKGIDQRGAIRLFADPALVREWWGGELEAELEPGGGYVVRFESQGWTLGGQVLSYDPESELTFTWAWEHQPNDPPREVKVTAVPAGAAETRLEIEHGPHGDSESELVEAVAHREGWEYFLPRMADCLAR
;
A
#
# COMPACT_ATOMS: atom_id res chain seq x y z
N MET A 1 -1.37 -2.36 -15.33
CA MET A 1 -1.56 -2.78 -13.94
C MET A 1 -1.76 -4.28 -13.88
N GLU A 2 -1.14 -4.91 -12.91
CA GLU A 2 -1.31 -6.34 -12.68
C GLU A 2 -1.34 -6.59 -11.18
N VAL A 3 -2.24 -7.47 -10.72
CA VAL A 3 -2.30 -7.92 -9.33
C VAL A 3 -2.33 -9.44 -9.31
N VAL A 4 -1.41 -10.05 -8.58
CA VAL A 4 -1.23 -11.50 -8.51
C VAL A 4 -1.22 -11.95 -7.06
N ASP A 5 -1.87 -13.06 -6.78
CA ASP A 5 -1.88 -13.73 -5.49
C ASP A 5 -1.36 -15.16 -5.68
N ASP A 6 -0.19 -15.45 -5.12
CA ASP A 6 0.41 -16.79 -5.20
C ASP A 6 0.05 -17.66 -3.97
N GLY A 7 -0.94 -17.25 -3.19
CA GLY A 7 -1.39 -17.94 -1.98
C GLY A 7 -0.68 -17.49 -0.70
N ARG A 8 0.46 -16.81 -0.80
CA ARG A 8 1.21 -16.31 0.37
C ARG A 8 1.51 -14.82 0.25
N MET A 9 1.83 -14.37 -0.94
CA MET A 9 2.19 -12.98 -1.19
C MET A 9 1.25 -12.41 -2.24
N VAL A 10 0.67 -11.26 -1.95
CA VAL A 10 -0.05 -10.48 -2.95
C VAL A 10 0.95 -9.50 -3.55
N ARG A 11 1.11 -9.52 -4.86
CA ARG A 11 1.99 -8.63 -5.59
C ARG A 11 1.20 -7.81 -6.59
N ALA A 12 1.57 -6.55 -6.70
CA ALA A 12 0.91 -5.66 -7.65
C ALA A 12 1.95 -4.78 -8.34
N TRP A 13 1.68 -4.45 -9.60
CA TRP A 13 2.52 -3.57 -10.41
C TRP A 13 1.63 -2.53 -11.09
N LEU A 14 2.09 -1.28 -11.06
CA LEU A 14 1.37 -0.17 -11.69
C LEU A 14 2.38 0.75 -12.37
N GLU A 15 2.17 1.00 -13.67
CA GLU A 15 2.98 1.96 -14.41
C GLU A 15 2.39 3.36 -14.23
N LEU A 16 3.20 4.30 -13.76
CA LEU A 16 2.79 5.68 -13.50
C LEU A 16 3.54 6.62 -14.45
N LYS A 17 2.79 7.34 -15.27
CA LYS A 17 3.34 8.29 -16.23
C LYS A 17 3.37 9.70 -15.65
N GLY A 18 4.42 10.47 -15.99
CA GLY A 18 4.54 11.86 -15.57
C GLY A 18 4.94 12.03 -14.11
N ILE A 19 5.47 11.00 -13.48
CA ILE A 19 5.84 11.03 -12.08
C ILE A 19 7.18 10.31 -11.90
N ASP A 20 8.05 10.84 -11.06
CA ASP A 20 9.32 10.22 -10.72
C ASP A 20 9.18 9.30 -9.49
N GLN A 21 10.28 8.66 -9.09
CA GLN A 21 10.29 7.75 -7.96
C GLN A 21 9.84 8.43 -6.65
N ARG A 22 10.31 9.64 -6.39
CA ARG A 22 9.94 10.41 -5.20
C ARG A 22 8.43 10.69 -5.19
N GLY A 23 7.87 11.09 -6.32
CA GLY A 23 6.44 11.31 -6.47
C GLY A 23 5.62 10.05 -6.26
N ALA A 24 6.11 8.90 -6.75
CA ALA A 24 5.44 7.62 -6.57
C ALA A 24 5.39 7.20 -5.08
N ILE A 25 6.50 7.34 -4.37
CA ILE A 25 6.51 7.02 -2.93
C ILE A 25 5.61 7.98 -2.14
N ARG A 26 5.53 9.25 -2.54
CA ARG A 26 4.63 10.21 -1.89
C ARG A 26 3.17 9.81 -1.94
N LEU A 27 2.76 8.98 -2.89
CA LEU A 27 1.37 8.47 -2.92
C LEU A 27 1.00 7.72 -1.65
N PHE A 28 1.97 7.11 -0.97
CA PHE A 28 1.76 6.42 0.30
C PHE A 28 2.21 7.25 1.51
N ALA A 29 2.92 8.34 1.30
CA ALA A 29 3.58 9.10 2.38
C ALA A 29 2.95 10.47 2.63
N ASP A 30 2.23 11.03 1.66
CA ASP A 30 1.63 12.34 1.75
C ASP A 30 0.14 12.21 2.10
N PRO A 31 -0.29 12.77 3.26
CA PRO A 31 -1.69 12.65 3.68
C PRO A 31 -2.71 13.16 2.66
N ALA A 32 -2.40 14.24 1.93
CA ALA A 32 -3.32 14.77 0.93
C ALA A 32 -3.51 13.80 -0.22
N LEU A 33 -2.43 13.14 -0.66
CA LEU A 33 -2.50 12.16 -1.74
C LEU A 33 -3.19 10.88 -1.30
N VAL A 34 -2.90 10.38 -0.10
CA VAL A 34 -3.55 9.19 0.46
C VAL A 34 -5.07 9.41 0.54
N ARG A 35 -5.50 10.60 0.95
CA ARG A 35 -6.93 10.92 1.00
C ARG A 35 -7.58 10.78 -0.38
N GLU A 36 -6.90 11.21 -1.43
CA GLU A 36 -7.47 11.21 -2.76
C GLU A 36 -7.64 9.81 -3.36
N TRP A 37 -6.60 8.97 -3.28
CA TRP A 37 -6.69 7.66 -3.93
C TRP A 37 -7.17 6.55 -3.01
N TRP A 38 -6.82 6.61 -1.73
CA TRP A 38 -7.16 5.55 -0.78
C TRP A 38 -8.44 5.88 0.01
N GLY A 39 -8.71 7.15 0.20
CA GLY A 39 -9.91 7.59 0.90
C GLY A 39 -9.80 7.58 2.40
N GLY A 40 -8.59 7.53 2.95
CA GLY A 40 -8.34 7.53 4.39
C GLY A 40 -7.50 8.70 4.85
N GLU A 41 -7.49 8.93 6.15
CA GLU A 41 -6.68 9.97 6.80
C GLU A 41 -5.39 9.34 7.32
N LEU A 42 -4.26 9.71 6.73
CA LEU A 42 -2.95 9.20 7.11
C LEU A 42 -2.33 10.03 8.24
N GLU A 43 -1.84 9.32 9.26
CA GLU A 43 -0.89 9.85 10.24
C GLU A 43 0.33 8.94 10.23
N ALA A 44 1.50 9.48 9.93
CA ALA A 44 2.71 8.68 9.86
C ALA A 44 3.93 9.45 10.32
N GLU A 45 4.84 8.75 11.00
CA GLU A 45 6.20 9.19 11.23
C GLU A 45 7.08 8.35 10.34
N LEU A 46 7.61 8.96 9.28
CA LEU A 46 8.30 8.24 8.20
C LEU A 46 9.77 7.98 8.54
N GLU A 47 9.96 7.17 9.57
CA GLU A 47 11.26 6.69 10.03
C GLU A 47 11.08 5.30 10.63
N PRO A 48 12.10 4.44 10.64
CA PRO A 48 11.98 3.10 11.24
C PRO A 48 11.48 3.18 12.68
N GLY A 49 10.40 2.42 12.97
CA GLY A 49 9.74 2.41 14.28
C GLY A 49 8.63 3.44 14.43
N GLY A 50 8.51 4.39 13.51
CA GLY A 50 7.40 5.36 13.50
C GLY A 50 6.07 4.72 13.15
N GLY A 51 4.98 5.34 13.58
CA GLY A 51 3.64 4.84 13.27
C GLY A 51 3.24 5.09 11.84
N TYR A 52 2.40 4.20 11.30
CA TYR A 52 1.75 4.36 10.01
C TYR A 52 0.29 3.98 10.19
N VAL A 53 -0.60 4.98 10.26
CA VAL A 53 -2.00 4.77 10.58
C VAL A 53 -2.87 5.43 9.52
N VAL A 54 -3.84 4.70 9.01
CA VAL A 54 -4.83 5.24 8.07
C VAL A 54 -6.22 5.02 8.63
N ARG A 55 -6.98 6.09 8.80
CA ARG A 55 -8.36 6.03 9.30
C ARG A 55 -9.34 6.20 8.16
N PHE A 56 -10.17 5.19 7.97
CA PHE A 56 -11.25 5.20 6.98
C PHE A 56 -12.56 5.50 7.70
N GLU A 57 -12.83 6.78 7.91
CA GLU A 57 -13.96 7.23 8.75
C GLU A 57 -15.32 6.75 8.25
N SER A 58 -15.53 6.73 6.93
CA SER A 58 -16.81 6.31 6.36
C SER A 58 -17.14 4.84 6.65
N GLN A 59 -16.13 3.98 6.81
CA GLN A 59 -16.32 2.57 7.18
C GLN A 59 -16.18 2.34 8.68
N GLY A 60 -15.61 3.30 9.41
CA GLY A 60 -15.26 3.11 10.81
C GLY A 60 -14.07 2.17 11.01
N TRP A 61 -13.19 2.06 10.02
CA TRP A 61 -12.03 1.15 10.04
C TRP A 61 -10.74 1.92 10.21
N THR A 62 -9.80 1.35 10.95
CA THR A 62 -8.47 1.91 11.11
C THR A 62 -7.43 0.84 10.76
N LEU A 63 -6.55 1.20 9.85
CA LEU A 63 -5.37 0.43 9.52
C LEU A 63 -4.22 0.95 10.38
N GLY A 64 -3.62 0.08 11.19
CA GLY A 64 -2.51 0.44 12.05
C GLY A 64 -1.26 -0.32 11.69
N GLY A 65 -0.11 0.32 11.89
CA GLY A 65 1.16 -0.32 11.65
C GLY A 65 2.34 0.54 12.06
N GLN A 66 3.52 0.06 11.70
CA GLN A 66 4.79 0.74 11.94
C GLN A 66 5.59 0.79 10.66
N VAL A 67 6.34 1.87 10.47
CA VAL A 67 7.30 1.98 9.38
C VAL A 67 8.50 1.09 9.72
N LEU A 68 8.87 0.21 8.80
CA LEU A 68 10.05 -0.65 8.93
C LEU A 68 11.24 -0.06 8.20
N SER A 69 11.02 0.53 7.02
CA SER A 69 12.05 1.21 6.26
C SER A 69 11.43 2.31 5.41
N TYR A 70 12.18 3.37 5.17
CA TYR A 70 11.72 4.47 4.35
C TYR A 70 12.88 5.15 3.66
N ASP A 71 12.83 5.18 2.34
CA ASP A 71 13.67 6.03 1.49
C ASP A 71 12.71 6.80 0.58
N PRO A 72 12.64 8.14 0.69
CA PRO A 72 11.66 8.91 -0.07
C PRO A 72 11.81 8.81 -1.58
N GLU A 73 12.92 8.27 -2.07
CA GLU A 73 13.18 8.13 -3.50
C GLU A 73 13.04 6.70 -4.03
N SER A 74 12.88 5.71 -3.16
CA SER A 74 12.89 4.33 -3.64
C SER A 74 11.90 3.39 -2.97
N GLU A 75 11.66 3.50 -1.66
CA GLU A 75 10.85 2.48 -0.99
C GLU A 75 10.21 2.96 0.31
N LEU A 76 9.11 2.32 0.65
CA LEU A 76 8.46 2.40 1.95
C LEU A 76 7.99 1.00 2.32
N THR A 77 8.37 0.51 3.50
CA THR A 77 7.86 -0.75 4.05
C THR A 77 7.20 -0.46 5.39
N PHE A 78 5.98 -0.92 5.56
CA PHE A 78 5.23 -0.74 6.81
C PHE A 78 4.45 -2.00 7.13
N THR A 79 4.09 -2.16 8.41
CA THR A 79 3.21 -3.27 8.82
C THR A 79 1.76 -2.86 8.66
N TRP A 80 0.90 -3.86 8.48
CA TRP A 80 -0.51 -3.69 8.18
C TRP A 80 -1.33 -4.57 9.11
N ALA A 81 -2.16 -3.95 9.94
CA ALA A 81 -3.09 -4.65 10.81
C ALA A 81 -4.38 -3.83 10.94
N TRP A 82 -5.53 -4.48 10.71
CA TRP A 82 -6.82 -3.85 10.92
C TRP A 82 -7.20 -3.90 12.40
N GLU A 83 -7.57 -2.76 12.98
CA GLU A 83 -8.00 -2.69 14.38
C GLU A 83 -9.25 -3.51 14.65
N HIS A 84 -10.15 -3.63 13.67
CA HIS A 84 -11.38 -4.42 13.80
C HIS A 84 -11.16 -5.93 13.61
N GLN A 85 -9.92 -6.34 13.34
CA GLN A 85 -9.54 -7.75 13.18
C GLN A 85 -8.30 -8.04 14.05
N PRO A 86 -8.42 -7.89 15.38
CA PRO A 86 -7.25 -7.93 16.26
C PRO A 86 -6.58 -9.31 16.37
N ASN A 87 -7.26 -10.37 15.93
CA ASN A 87 -6.71 -11.73 15.94
C ASN A 87 -5.89 -12.06 14.71
N ASP A 88 -5.97 -11.23 13.65
CA ASP A 88 -5.17 -11.42 12.46
C ASP A 88 -3.74 -10.90 12.72
N PRO A 89 -2.71 -11.68 12.40
CA PRO A 89 -1.33 -11.21 12.60
C PRO A 89 -1.03 -10.06 11.64
N PRO A 90 -0.16 -9.10 12.04
CA PRO A 90 0.25 -8.03 11.14
C PRO A 90 0.93 -8.60 9.90
N ARG A 91 0.65 -7.98 8.75
CA ARG A 91 1.34 -8.28 7.49
C ARG A 91 2.28 -7.14 7.16
N GLU A 92 3.18 -7.35 6.23
CA GLU A 92 4.06 -6.30 5.74
C GLU A 92 3.59 -5.85 4.36
N VAL A 93 3.67 -4.55 4.12
CA VAL A 93 3.47 -3.97 2.78
C VAL A 93 4.77 -3.29 2.40
N LYS A 94 5.37 -3.75 1.31
CA LYS A 94 6.56 -3.13 0.74
C LYS A 94 6.18 -2.44 -0.56
N VAL A 95 6.41 -1.15 -0.62
CA VAL A 95 6.18 -0.33 -1.79
C VAL A 95 7.54 0.08 -2.36
N THR A 96 7.79 -0.25 -3.61
CA THR A 96 9.03 0.07 -4.29
C THR A 96 8.75 0.88 -5.55
N ALA A 97 9.51 1.95 -5.75
CA ALA A 97 9.43 2.77 -6.94
C ALA A 97 10.64 2.50 -7.82
N VAL A 98 10.40 2.03 -9.04
CA VAL A 98 11.45 1.63 -9.99
C VAL A 98 11.35 2.52 -11.24
N PRO A 99 12.47 3.12 -11.71
CA PRO A 99 12.43 3.87 -12.96
C PRO A 99 12.02 2.95 -14.11
N ALA A 100 11.07 3.41 -14.93
CA ALA A 100 10.52 2.61 -16.03
C ALA A 100 10.64 3.30 -17.39
N GLY A 101 11.38 4.40 -17.46
CA GLY A 101 11.58 5.19 -18.67
C GLY A 101 11.62 6.67 -18.35
N ALA A 102 11.69 7.52 -19.38
CA ALA A 102 11.69 8.96 -19.20
C ALA A 102 10.35 9.40 -18.64
N ALA A 103 10.36 10.02 -17.45
CA ALA A 103 9.18 10.48 -16.75
C ALA A 103 8.15 9.36 -16.48
N GLU A 104 8.61 8.13 -16.31
CA GLU A 104 7.76 7.01 -15.91
C GLU A 104 8.36 6.28 -14.73
N THR A 105 7.48 5.81 -13.84
CA THR A 105 7.86 5.03 -12.67
C THR A 105 6.95 3.81 -12.57
N ARG A 106 7.55 2.65 -12.33
CA ARG A 106 6.81 1.46 -11.99
C ARG A 106 6.71 1.34 -10.48
N LEU A 107 5.50 1.30 -9.99
CA LEU A 107 5.24 1.06 -8.58
C LEU A 107 5.04 -0.44 -8.38
N GLU A 108 5.78 -1.03 -7.47
CA GLU A 108 5.68 -2.45 -7.11
C GLU A 108 5.24 -2.55 -5.66
N ILE A 109 4.24 -3.40 -5.40
CA ILE A 109 3.68 -3.61 -4.07
C ILE A 109 3.79 -5.09 -3.74
N GLU A 110 4.31 -5.40 -2.55
CA GLU A 110 4.31 -6.76 -2.00
C GLU A 110 3.60 -6.71 -0.65
N HIS A 111 2.56 -7.52 -0.47
CA HIS A 111 1.73 -7.53 0.71
C HIS A 111 1.61 -8.95 1.25
N GLY A 112 2.15 -9.19 2.44
CA GLY A 112 2.17 -10.49 3.08
C GLY A 112 3.34 -10.62 4.06
N PRO A 113 3.86 -11.85 4.32
CA PRO A 113 3.31 -13.11 3.81
C PRO A 113 2.02 -13.51 4.54
N HIS A 114 1.14 -14.16 3.81
CA HIS A 114 -0.05 -14.81 4.37
C HIS A 114 0.29 -16.29 4.61
N GLY A 115 -0.40 -16.91 5.57
CA GLY A 115 -0.27 -18.35 5.76
C GLY A 115 -1.20 -19.14 4.83
N ASP A 116 -1.29 -20.44 5.07
CA ASP A 116 -2.07 -21.34 4.23
C ASP A 116 -3.33 -21.87 4.94
N SER A 117 -3.67 -21.34 6.11
CA SER A 117 -4.95 -21.65 6.75
C SER A 117 -6.10 -21.09 5.92
N GLU A 118 -7.29 -21.63 6.11
CA GLU A 118 -8.48 -21.18 5.39
C GLU A 118 -8.73 -19.68 5.59
N SER A 119 -8.63 -19.18 6.82
CA SER A 119 -8.84 -17.76 7.11
C SER A 119 -7.75 -16.88 6.48
N GLU A 120 -6.51 -17.36 6.42
CA GLU A 120 -5.43 -16.60 5.80
C GLU A 120 -5.53 -16.57 4.28
N LEU A 121 -6.03 -17.64 3.67
CA LEU A 121 -6.31 -17.62 2.23
C LEU A 121 -7.43 -16.64 1.89
N VAL A 122 -8.48 -16.55 2.73
CA VAL A 122 -9.54 -15.56 2.58
C VAL A 122 -8.99 -14.14 2.73
N GLU A 123 -8.12 -13.93 3.70
CA GLU A 123 -7.45 -12.64 3.92
C GLU A 123 -6.63 -12.22 2.69
N ALA A 124 -5.84 -13.14 2.12
CA ALA A 124 -5.04 -12.85 0.93
C ALA A 124 -5.91 -12.44 -0.26
N VAL A 125 -7.04 -13.12 -0.46
CA VAL A 125 -8.00 -12.75 -1.51
C VAL A 125 -8.56 -11.37 -1.29
N ALA A 126 -8.91 -11.02 -0.04
CA ALA A 126 -9.43 -9.70 0.30
C ALA A 126 -8.40 -8.60 0.01
N HIS A 127 -7.13 -8.83 0.34
CA HIS A 127 -6.05 -7.88 0.05
C HIS A 127 -5.82 -7.73 -1.45
N ARG A 128 -5.85 -8.83 -2.21
CA ARG A 128 -5.75 -8.78 -3.66
C ARG A 128 -6.89 -7.93 -4.25
N GLU A 129 -8.12 -8.18 -3.84
CA GLU A 129 -9.28 -7.43 -4.31
C GLU A 129 -9.19 -5.95 -3.93
N GLY A 130 -8.65 -5.63 -2.75
CA GLY A 130 -8.42 -4.26 -2.33
C GLY A 130 -7.45 -3.53 -3.27
N TRP A 131 -6.31 -4.14 -3.61
CA TRP A 131 -5.38 -3.54 -4.53
C TRP A 131 -5.96 -3.42 -5.95
N GLU A 132 -6.71 -4.41 -6.41
CA GLU A 132 -7.41 -4.34 -7.71
C GLU A 132 -8.40 -3.18 -7.76
N TYR A 133 -8.99 -2.82 -6.64
CA TYR A 133 -9.92 -1.70 -6.55
C TYR A 133 -9.20 -0.35 -6.46
N PHE A 134 -8.18 -0.24 -5.60
CA PHE A 134 -7.56 1.05 -5.29
C PHE A 134 -6.48 1.50 -6.27
N LEU A 135 -5.73 0.59 -6.89
CA LEU A 135 -4.66 0.99 -7.80
C LEU A 135 -5.15 1.74 -9.04
N PRO A 136 -6.28 1.37 -9.68
CA PRO A 136 -6.83 2.19 -10.75
C PRO A 136 -7.22 3.60 -10.29
N ARG A 137 -7.71 3.74 -9.07
CA ARG A 137 -8.06 5.04 -8.49
C ARG A 137 -6.81 5.90 -8.28
N MET A 138 -5.71 5.29 -7.88
CA MET A 138 -4.42 5.98 -7.76
C MET A 138 -3.97 6.53 -9.10
N ALA A 139 -4.04 5.73 -10.15
CA ALA A 139 -3.71 6.16 -11.51
C ALA A 139 -4.61 7.31 -11.97
N ASP A 140 -5.91 7.23 -11.68
CA ASP A 140 -6.87 8.28 -12.02
C ASP A 140 -6.57 9.61 -11.30
N CYS A 141 -6.13 9.56 -10.05
CA CYS A 141 -5.73 10.75 -9.30
C CYS A 141 -4.59 11.49 -9.98
N LEU A 142 -3.63 10.76 -10.54
CA LEU A 142 -2.48 11.35 -11.22
C LEU A 142 -2.84 11.91 -12.59
N ALA A 143 -3.90 11.43 -13.20
CA ALA A 143 -4.35 11.89 -14.53
C ALA A 143 -5.16 13.19 -14.47
N ARG A 144 -5.51 13.66 -13.28
CA ARG A 144 -6.30 14.90 -13.09
C ARG A 144 -5.46 16.15 -13.04
#